data_6c6b5d998c3c47c1bbc47e70cf19df92
#
_entry.id   6c6b5d998c3c47c1bbc47e70cf19df92
#
_cell.length_a   1.000
_cell.length_b   1.000
_cell.length_c   1.000
_cell.angle_alpha   90.00
_cell.angle_beta   90.00
_cell.angle_gamma   90.00
#
_symmetry.space_group_name_H-M   'P 1'
#
loop_
_entity.id
_entity.type
_entity.pdbx_description
1 polymer ?
#
loop_
_entity_poly.entity_id
_entity_poly.type
_entity_poly.pdbx_seq_one_letter_code
_entity_poly.pdbx_strand_id
1 'polypeptide(L)'
;MKHGFILGKFAPFHQGHVFLIQQAQTQCENLTVLVTSQADDEIPGWQRYHWVKSIFPAMDVRHVMGSHEPTEVRIMQNLPAGTSILFESGGKQKTLAQGLGIQHVSIDPERKNFPISSYKIRENPFLQAELLPPNVRAYYIKRVALVGPESCGKSYLAEKLALHFKTVFVPEYGRAYCEKFGMDSSPLDFAHVAGGQLFHEDEMALEANRLLFCDTDLIVTQVWSEVYFAGKCQPWIFWADHARRYELFLLCAPDIPWVNDGLREFEGQREWMFERLRQELESRGLRYAIIRGGFEARTRAAISAVEGLG
;
A
#
# COMPACT_ATOMS: atom_id res chain seq x y z
N MET A 1 21.14 21.33 -27.06
CA MET A 1 20.62 20.97 -25.72
C MET A 1 20.96 19.52 -25.46
N LYS A 2 21.58 19.22 -24.32
CA LYS A 2 21.89 17.81 -23.95
C LYS A 2 20.68 17.17 -23.30
N HIS A 3 20.14 16.13 -23.95
CA HIS A 3 19.05 15.32 -23.39
C HIS A 3 19.59 13.98 -22.93
N GLY A 4 19.40 13.67 -21.65
CA GLY A 4 19.79 12.41 -21.04
C GLY A 4 18.61 11.50 -20.73
N PHE A 5 18.88 10.22 -20.52
CA PHE A 5 17.88 9.32 -19.98
C PHE A 5 18.46 8.31 -18.99
N ILE A 6 17.59 7.77 -18.16
CA ILE A 6 17.86 6.65 -17.25
C ILE A 6 16.90 5.52 -17.59
N LEU A 7 17.41 4.30 -17.67
CA LEU A 7 16.63 3.11 -17.89
C LEU A 7 16.72 2.21 -16.66
N GLY A 8 15.59 1.82 -16.08
CA GLY A 8 15.58 0.97 -14.91
C GLY A 8 14.29 0.18 -14.69
N LYS A 9 14.42 -0.97 -14.02
CA LYS A 9 13.26 -1.70 -13.50
C LYS A 9 12.66 -1.05 -12.25
N PHE A 10 13.49 -0.44 -11.40
CA PHE A 10 13.08 0.20 -10.12
C PHE A 10 12.22 -0.72 -9.23
N ALA A 11 12.64 -1.96 -9.06
CA ALA A 11 11.87 -3.01 -8.39
C ALA A 11 12.53 -3.51 -7.08
N PRO A 12 12.35 -2.80 -5.93
CA PRO A 12 11.66 -1.51 -5.78
C PRO A 12 12.55 -0.29 -6.07
N PHE A 13 11.92 0.88 -6.14
CA PHE A 13 12.58 2.17 -6.16
C PHE A 13 13.17 2.48 -4.76
N HIS A 14 14.39 3.04 -4.70
CA HIS A 14 15.12 3.27 -3.44
C HIS A 14 16.02 4.50 -3.52
N GLN A 15 16.59 4.95 -2.39
CA GLN A 15 17.40 6.17 -2.32
C GLN A 15 18.60 6.18 -3.28
N GLY A 16 19.18 5.03 -3.60
CA GLY A 16 20.23 4.95 -4.65
C GLY A 16 19.71 5.32 -6.06
N HIS A 17 18.44 5.05 -6.35
CA HIS A 17 17.82 5.51 -7.60
C HIS A 17 17.48 7.01 -7.55
N VAL A 18 17.03 7.51 -6.40
CA VAL A 18 16.80 8.96 -6.19
C VAL A 18 18.09 9.72 -6.43
N PHE A 19 19.19 9.27 -5.83
CA PHE A 19 20.51 9.85 -6.01
C PHE A 19 20.96 9.83 -7.48
N LEU A 20 20.82 8.69 -8.17
CA LEU A 20 21.14 8.57 -9.60
C LEU A 20 20.39 9.62 -10.43
N ILE A 21 19.09 9.76 -10.23
CA ILE A 21 18.25 10.71 -10.96
C ILE A 21 18.69 12.14 -10.69
N GLN A 22 18.90 12.51 -9.41
CA GLN A 22 19.33 13.83 -9.02
C GLN A 22 20.70 14.20 -9.63
N GLN A 23 21.66 13.27 -9.60
CA GLN A 23 22.98 13.51 -10.18
C GLN A 23 22.93 13.61 -11.72
N ALA A 24 22.08 12.83 -12.38
CA ALA A 24 21.90 12.93 -13.82
C ALA A 24 21.29 14.28 -14.24
N GLN A 25 20.34 14.81 -13.46
CA GLN A 25 19.74 16.14 -13.68
C GLN A 25 20.76 17.29 -13.67
N THR A 26 21.86 17.13 -12.94
CA THR A 26 22.93 18.18 -12.92
C THR A 26 23.81 18.15 -14.16
N GLN A 27 23.73 17.09 -14.99
CA GLN A 27 24.64 16.85 -16.12
C GLN A 27 23.96 16.98 -17.50
N CYS A 28 22.66 17.23 -17.55
CA CYS A 28 21.91 17.45 -18.78
C CYS A 28 20.80 18.50 -18.57
N GLU A 29 20.34 19.10 -19.66
CA GLU A 29 19.26 20.10 -19.61
C GLU A 29 17.89 19.47 -19.45
N ASN A 30 17.69 18.31 -20.06
CA ASN A 30 16.46 17.51 -19.97
C ASN A 30 16.80 16.07 -19.63
N LEU A 31 15.99 15.44 -18.78
CA LEU A 31 16.15 14.06 -18.37
C LEU A 31 14.83 13.29 -18.50
N THR A 32 14.85 12.15 -19.17
CA THR A 32 13.73 11.21 -19.22
C THR A 32 14.05 9.97 -18.40
N VAL A 33 13.12 9.50 -17.58
CA VAL A 33 13.26 8.23 -16.84
C VAL A 33 12.33 7.18 -17.45
N LEU A 34 12.92 6.11 -17.98
CA LEU A 34 12.19 4.96 -18.52
C LEU A 34 12.08 3.85 -17.49
N VAL A 35 10.84 3.58 -17.05
CA VAL A 35 10.51 2.46 -16.16
C VAL A 35 10.15 1.26 -17.01
N THR A 36 11.00 0.24 -17.04
CA THR A 36 10.74 -0.97 -17.83
C THR A 36 10.02 -2.03 -17.02
N SER A 37 9.10 -2.78 -17.65
CA SER A 37 8.38 -3.88 -17.03
C SER A 37 8.12 -5.05 -17.98
N GLN A 38 7.86 -6.21 -17.38
CA GLN A 38 7.33 -7.41 -18.02
C GLN A 38 5.97 -7.72 -17.39
N ALA A 39 5.14 -8.53 -18.07
CA ALA A 39 3.83 -8.89 -17.59
C ALA A 39 3.86 -9.73 -16.30
N ASP A 40 4.94 -10.48 -16.10
CA ASP A 40 5.19 -11.39 -14.96
C ASP A 40 6.04 -10.76 -13.86
N ASP A 41 6.35 -9.46 -13.93
CA ASP A 41 7.08 -8.78 -12.85
C ASP A 41 6.27 -8.82 -11.55
N GLU A 42 6.88 -9.25 -10.44
CA GLU A 42 6.29 -9.32 -9.09
C GLU A 42 5.70 -7.96 -8.64
N ILE A 43 6.42 -6.87 -8.90
CA ILE A 43 5.94 -5.52 -8.65
C ILE A 43 5.48 -4.93 -9.99
N PRO A 44 4.18 -4.60 -10.15
CA PRO A 44 3.65 -4.09 -11.41
C PRO A 44 4.40 -2.85 -11.93
N GLY A 45 4.57 -2.75 -13.24
CA GLY A 45 5.29 -1.62 -13.86
C GLY A 45 4.64 -0.26 -13.58
N TRP A 46 3.29 -0.19 -13.55
CA TRP A 46 2.56 1.02 -13.21
C TRP A 46 2.85 1.49 -11.76
N GLN A 47 3.00 0.55 -10.81
CA GLN A 47 3.34 0.87 -9.42
C GLN A 47 4.73 1.51 -9.34
N ARG A 48 5.70 0.95 -10.06
CA ARG A 48 7.07 1.47 -10.10
C ARG A 48 7.16 2.83 -10.81
N TYR A 49 6.36 3.03 -11.85
CA TYR A 49 6.18 4.34 -12.49
C TYR A 49 5.65 5.37 -11.50
N HIS A 50 4.60 5.03 -10.74
CA HIS A 50 4.03 5.93 -9.74
C HIS A 50 5.02 6.28 -8.63
N TRP A 51 5.86 5.37 -8.18
CA TRP A 51 6.90 5.67 -7.20
C TRP A 51 7.89 6.74 -7.71
N VAL A 52 8.37 6.60 -8.94
CA VAL A 52 9.27 7.59 -9.53
C VAL A 52 8.55 8.92 -9.71
N LYS A 53 7.33 8.89 -10.26
CA LYS A 53 6.55 10.10 -10.58
C LYS A 53 6.13 10.90 -9.35
N SER A 54 5.83 10.24 -8.24
CA SER A 54 5.45 10.91 -6.99
C SER A 54 6.64 11.65 -6.33
N ILE A 55 7.86 11.17 -6.51
CA ILE A 55 9.07 11.84 -5.99
C ILE A 55 9.57 12.92 -6.95
N PHE A 56 9.40 12.72 -8.24
CA PHE A 56 9.80 13.64 -9.30
C PHE A 56 8.60 14.07 -10.17
N PRO A 57 7.64 14.84 -9.62
CA PRO A 57 6.36 15.12 -10.31
C PRO A 57 6.53 15.91 -11.61
N ALA A 58 7.56 16.76 -11.73
CA ALA A 58 7.83 17.56 -12.94
C ALA A 58 8.67 16.82 -13.99
N MET A 59 9.22 15.61 -13.67
CA MET A 59 10.09 14.88 -14.58
C MET A 59 9.30 14.16 -15.68
N ASP A 60 9.89 14.06 -16.87
CA ASP A 60 9.42 13.15 -17.92
C ASP A 60 9.72 11.71 -17.52
N VAL A 61 8.71 11.02 -17.00
CA VAL A 61 8.76 9.59 -16.63
C VAL A 61 7.85 8.84 -17.56
N ARG A 62 8.35 7.77 -18.18
CA ARG A 62 7.60 6.93 -19.10
C ARG A 62 7.65 5.47 -18.68
N HIS A 63 6.53 4.79 -18.80
CA HIS A 63 6.42 3.35 -18.55
C HIS A 63 6.54 2.60 -19.88
N VAL A 64 7.51 1.70 -19.97
CA VAL A 64 7.81 0.90 -21.18
C VAL A 64 7.57 -0.57 -20.85
N MET A 65 6.45 -1.09 -21.33
CA MET A 65 6.11 -2.51 -21.15
C MET A 65 6.90 -3.38 -22.15
N GLY A 66 7.30 -4.57 -21.69
CA GLY A 66 7.90 -5.58 -22.54
C GLY A 66 6.97 -6.01 -23.68
N SER A 67 7.53 -6.15 -24.88
CA SER A 67 6.84 -6.65 -26.08
C SER A 67 7.77 -7.60 -26.84
N HIS A 68 7.32 -8.14 -27.98
CA HIS A 68 8.13 -8.96 -28.88
C HIS A 68 9.19 -8.14 -29.63
N GLU A 69 9.14 -6.82 -29.60
CA GLU A 69 10.13 -5.96 -30.25
C GLU A 69 11.48 -5.96 -29.50
N PRO A 70 12.61 -5.79 -30.20
CA PRO A 70 13.93 -5.62 -29.59
C PRO A 70 13.93 -4.47 -28.58
N THR A 71 14.68 -4.65 -27.49
CA THR A 71 14.73 -3.68 -26.39
C THR A 71 15.19 -2.30 -26.85
N GLU A 72 16.17 -2.25 -27.74
CA GLU A 72 16.73 -1.02 -28.31
C GLU A 72 15.67 -0.23 -29.09
N VAL A 73 14.86 -0.90 -29.90
CA VAL A 73 13.77 -0.27 -30.69
C VAL A 73 12.74 0.36 -29.75
N ARG A 74 12.30 -0.38 -28.75
CA ARG A 74 11.33 0.13 -27.76
C ARG A 74 11.86 1.32 -26.99
N ILE A 75 13.14 1.29 -26.58
CA ILE A 75 13.78 2.41 -25.90
C ILE A 75 13.77 3.64 -26.80
N MET A 76 14.23 3.50 -28.05
CA MET A 76 14.30 4.60 -29.00
C MET A 76 12.93 5.22 -29.30
N GLN A 77 11.88 4.42 -29.43
CA GLN A 77 10.51 4.90 -29.65
C GLN A 77 9.98 5.73 -28.48
N ASN A 78 10.50 5.51 -27.27
CA ASN A 78 10.09 6.17 -26.04
C ASN A 78 11.02 7.33 -25.62
N LEU A 79 12.08 7.61 -26.39
CA LEU A 79 12.99 8.71 -26.10
C LEU A 79 12.67 9.94 -26.97
N PRO A 80 12.81 11.14 -26.40
CA PRO A 80 12.75 12.38 -27.18
C PRO A 80 13.85 12.43 -28.23
N ALA A 81 13.58 13.10 -29.36
CA ALA A 81 14.57 13.35 -30.39
C ALA A 81 15.77 14.11 -29.82
N GLY A 82 16.98 13.77 -30.25
CA GLY A 82 18.21 14.39 -29.76
C GLY A 82 18.72 13.87 -28.43
N THR A 83 18.13 12.78 -27.89
CA THR A 83 18.67 12.10 -26.71
C THR A 83 20.08 11.58 -27.01
N SER A 84 21.06 11.94 -26.16
CA SER A 84 22.48 11.75 -26.41
C SER A 84 23.27 11.12 -25.27
N ILE A 85 22.65 10.95 -24.08
CA ILE A 85 23.35 10.45 -22.88
C ILE A 85 22.49 9.41 -22.17
N LEU A 86 23.10 8.26 -21.85
CA LEU A 86 22.54 7.25 -20.95
C LEU A 86 23.25 7.33 -19.59
N PHE A 87 22.50 7.55 -18.53
CA PHE A 87 22.98 7.53 -17.15
C PHE A 87 22.60 6.23 -16.46
N GLU A 88 23.52 5.64 -15.71
CA GLU A 88 23.26 4.47 -14.85
C GLU A 88 24.17 4.48 -13.60
N SER A 89 23.90 3.62 -12.63
CA SER A 89 24.72 3.45 -11.42
C SER A 89 25.73 2.30 -11.50
N GLY A 90 25.95 1.71 -12.67
CA GLY A 90 26.86 0.58 -12.85
C GLY A 90 27.56 0.62 -14.19
N GLY A 91 27.87 -0.48 -14.77
CA GLY A 91 28.46 -0.57 -16.11
C GLY A 91 27.68 -1.48 -17.06
N LYS A 92 26.50 -1.94 -16.62
CA LYS A 92 25.74 -2.99 -17.31
C LYS A 92 25.10 -2.51 -18.61
N GLN A 93 24.84 -1.21 -18.74
CA GLN A 93 24.17 -0.63 -19.92
C GLN A 93 25.13 0.03 -20.91
N LYS A 94 26.45 -0.15 -20.71
CA LYS A 94 27.48 0.37 -21.62
C LYS A 94 27.30 -0.14 -23.05
N THR A 95 27.05 -1.44 -23.24
CA THR A 95 26.80 -2.04 -24.56
C THR A 95 25.55 -1.45 -25.22
N LEU A 96 24.48 -1.22 -24.46
CA LEU A 96 23.28 -0.57 -24.96
C LEU A 96 23.57 0.85 -25.47
N ALA A 97 24.32 1.64 -24.70
CA ALA A 97 24.69 3.01 -25.11
C ALA A 97 25.53 2.98 -26.40
N GLN A 98 26.46 2.03 -26.53
CA GLN A 98 27.26 1.82 -27.77
C GLN A 98 26.35 1.47 -28.94
N GLY A 99 25.41 0.54 -28.77
CA GLY A 99 24.47 0.15 -29.83
C GLY A 99 23.55 1.31 -30.28
N LEU A 100 23.23 2.24 -29.35
CA LEU A 100 22.46 3.43 -29.66
C LEU A 100 23.30 4.61 -30.18
N GLY A 101 24.65 4.50 -30.21
CA GLY A 101 25.54 5.57 -30.63
C GLY A 101 25.54 6.81 -29.72
N ILE A 102 25.29 6.63 -28.42
CA ILE A 102 25.14 7.71 -27.42
C ILE A 102 26.20 7.60 -26.32
N GLN A 103 26.42 8.72 -25.60
CA GLN A 103 27.33 8.75 -24.48
C GLN A 103 26.81 7.89 -23.30
N HIS A 104 27.69 7.14 -22.68
CA HIS A 104 27.42 6.41 -21.43
C HIS A 104 28.09 7.14 -20.25
N VAL A 105 27.30 7.39 -19.19
CA VAL A 105 27.78 8.01 -17.94
C VAL A 105 27.40 7.13 -16.77
N SER A 106 28.40 6.65 -16.04
CA SER A 106 28.20 5.88 -14.81
C SER A 106 28.30 6.78 -13.58
N ILE A 107 27.24 6.82 -12.77
CA ILE A 107 27.14 7.59 -11.55
C ILE A 107 27.24 6.64 -10.36
N ASP A 108 28.24 6.84 -9.49
CA ASP A 108 28.52 6.01 -8.30
C ASP A 108 28.61 4.49 -8.62
N PRO A 109 29.49 4.08 -9.55
CA PRO A 109 29.58 2.69 -10.00
C PRO A 109 29.89 1.69 -8.88
N GLU A 110 30.58 2.13 -7.84
CA GLU A 110 30.93 1.32 -6.67
C GLU A 110 29.84 1.37 -5.58
N ARG A 111 28.77 2.15 -5.78
CA ARG A 111 27.66 2.34 -4.84
C ARG A 111 28.10 2.77 -3.43
N LYS A 112 29.09 3.66 -3.38
CA LYS A 112 29.64 4.17 -2.11
C LYS A 112 28.65 5.04 -1.33
N ASN A 113 27.82 5.81 -2.05
CA ASN A 113 26.84 6.69 -1.41
C ASN A 113 25.62 5.93 -0.87
N PHE A 114 25.16 4.93 -1.62
CA PHE A 114 24.01 4.10 -1.23
C PHE A 114 24.30 2.63 -1.52
N PRO A 115 24.87 1.88 -0.52
CA PRO A 115 25.25 0.46 -0.69
C PRO A 115 24.02 -0.47 -0.64
N ILE A 116 23.02 -0.18 -1.46
CA ILE A 116 21.72 -0.85 -1.51
C ILE A 116 21.47 -1.47 -2.89
N SER A 117 20.70 -2.54 -2.94
CA SER A 117 20.20 -3.11 -4.19
C SER A 117 18.74 -3.54 -4.03
N SER A 118 17.96 -3.40 -5.11
CA SER A 118 16.57 -3.82 -5.13
C SER A 118 16.39 -5.31 -4.78
N TYR A 119 17.37 -6.16 -5.08
CA TYR A 119 17.35 -7.59 -4.71
C TYR A 119 17.31 -7.77 -3.19
N LYS A 120 18.25 -7.15 -2.46
CA LYS A 120 18.30 -7.23 -0.98
C LYS A 120 17.04 -6.68 -0.33
N ILE A 121 16.45 -5.62 -0.90
CA ILE A 121 15.20 -5.05 -0.40
C ILE A 121 14.05 -6.05 -0.54
N ARG A 122 13.93 -6.74 -1.69
CA ARG A 122 12.86 -7.74 -1.87
C ARG A 122 12.98 -8.90 -0.89
N GLU A 123 14.21 -9.33 -0.55
CA GLU A 123 14.41 -10.36 0.47
C GLU A 123 13.96 -9.91 1.86
N ASN A 124 14.23 -8.67 2.25
CA ASN A 124 13.77 -8.08 3.51
C ASN A 124 13.63 -6.55 3.38
N PRO A 125 12.42 -6.06 3.05
CA PRO A 125 12.20 -4.62 2.80
C PRO A 125 12.40 -3.75 4.04
N PHE A 126 12.35 -4.34 5.23
CA PHE A 126 12.50 -3.58 6.48
C PHE A 126 13.90 -3.63 7.10
N LEU A 127 14.83 -4.38 6.50
CA LEU A 127 16.22 -4.40 6.98
C LEU A 127 16.92 -3.04 6.82
N GLN A 128 16.57 -2.31 5.75
CA GLN A 128 17.09 -0.99 5.41
C GLN A 128 15.93 -0.06 5.00
N ALA A 129 14.87 -0.03 5.82
CA ALA A 129 13.63 0.70 5.50
C ALA A 129 13.86 2.21 5.35
N GLU A 130 14.86 2.78 6.01
CA GLU A 130 15.28 4.18 5.87
C GLU A 130 15.80 4.54 4.47
N LEU A 131 16.25 3.55 3.72
CA LEU A 131 16.69 3.73 2.33
C LEU A 131 15.54 3.60 1.31
N LEU A 132 14.32 3.34 1.77
CA LEU A 132 13.11 3.36 0.96
C LEU A 132 12.39 4.69 1.12
N PRO A 133 12.01 5.35 0.01
CA PRO A 133 11.05 6.45 0.09
C PRO A 133 9.76 6.00 0.79
N PRO A 134 9.07 6.89 1.55
CA PRO A 134 7.88 6.52 2.34
C PRO A 134 6.81 5.78 1.52
N ASN A 135 6.50 6.26 0.31
CA ASN A 135 5.53 5.64 -0.60
C ASN A 135 5.94 4.23 -1.09
N VAL A 136 7.24 3.95 -1.18
CA VAL A 136 7.76 2.61 -1.50
C VAL A 136 7.69 1.71 -0.27
N ARG A 137 8.05 2.23 0.91
CA ARG A 137 7.95 1.51 2.18
C ARG A 137 6.50 1.11 2.48
N ALA A 138 5.54 2.02 2.25
CA ALA A 138 4.11 1.79 2.44
C ALA A 138 3.56 0.59 1.64
N TYR A 139 4.16 0.28 0.48
CA TYR A 139 3.81 -0.90 -0.33
C TYR A 139 4.06 -2.22 0.40
N TYR A 140 5.08 -2.27 1.27
CA TYR A 140 5.47 -3.47 2.02
C TYR A 140 4.81 -3.57 3.40
N ILE A 141 4.03 -2.57 3.82
CA ILE A 141 3.33 -2.60 5.10
C ILE A 141 2.27 -3.69 5.08
N LYS A 142 2.37 -4.62 6.03
CA LYS A 142 1.35 -5.65 6.26
C LYS A 142 0.18 -5.02 7.01
N ARG A 143 -1.03 -5.11 6.45
CA ARG A 143 -2.25 -4.59 7.08
C ARG A 143 -2.96 -5.68 7.86
N VAL A 144 -3.42 -5.33 9.06
CA VAL A 144 -4.21 -6.19 9.95
C VAL A 144 -5.53 -5.46 10.24
N ALA A 145 -6.64 -6.00 9.75
CA ALA A 145 -7.97 -5.43 10.00
C ALA A 145 -8.57 -5.98 11.28
N LEU A 146 -9.14 -5.09 12.10
CA LEU A 146 -9.94 -5.45 13.25
C LEU A 146 -11.42 -5.34 12.87
N VAL A 147 -12.11 -6.46 12.82
CA VAL A 147 -13.51 -6.54 12.39
C VAL A 147 -14.37 -7.12 13.49
N GLY A 148 -15.65 -6.82 13.47
CA GLY A 148 -16.59 -7.28 14.49
C GLY A 148 -17.73 -6.30 14.69
N PRO A 149 -18.77 -6.70 15.45
CA PRO A 149 -19.91 -5.83 15.72
C PRO A 149 -19.53 -4.60 16.54
N GLU A 150 -20.50 -3.73 16.75
CA GLU A 150 -20.36 -2.59 17.64
C GLU A 150 -20.04 -3.03 19.07
N SER A 151 -19.33 -2.16 19.80
CA SER A 151 -19.00 -2.39 21.23
C SER A 151 -18.29 -3.72 21.53
N CYS A 152 -17.49 -4.24 20.59
CA CYS A 152 -16.67 -5.43 20.80
C CYS A 152 -15.16 -5.13 21.02
N GLY A 153 -14.80 -3.86 21.23
CA GLY A 153 -13.47 -3.43 21.65
C GLY A 153 -12.42 -3.34 20.53
N LYS A 154 -12.82 -3.20 19.25
CA LYS A 154 -11.89 -3.03 18.11
C LYS A 154 -10.92 -1.87 18.29
N SER A 155 -11.43 -0.67 18.52
CA SER A 155 -10.61 0.56 18.64
C SER A 155 -9.60 0.46 19.79
N TYR A 156 -10.03 -0.04 20.96
CA TYR A 156 -9.13 -0.29 22.09
C TYR A 156 -8.00 -1.26 21.67
N LEU A 157 -8.36 -2.35 21.01
CA LEU A 157 -7.40 -3.36 20.60
C LEU A 157 -6.43 -2.83 19.51
N ALA A 158 -6.92 -2.06 18.54
CA ALA A 158 -6.11 -1.43 17.51
C ALA A 158 -5.03 -0.51 18.12
N GLU A 159 -5.42 0.33 19.08
CA GLU A 159 -4.50 1.20 19.82
C GLU A 159 -3.45 0.40 20.60
N LYS A 160 -3.86 -0.65 21.33
CA LYS A 160 -2.94 -1.49 22.10
C LYS A 160 -1.95 -2.24 21.22
N LEU A 161 -2.39 -2.75 20.06
CA LEU A 161 -1.53 -3.41 19.09
C LEU A 161 -0.54 -2.42 18.46
N ALA A 162 -0.99 -1.24 18.07
CA ALA A 162 -0.12 -0.19 17.52
C ALA A 162 0.98 0.19 18.51
N LEU A 163 0.63 0.38 19.80
CA LEU A 163 1.59 0.66 20.86
C LEU A 163 2.61 -0.49 21.06
N HIS A 164 2.12 -1.73 21.12
CA HIS A 164 2.96 -2.92 21.32
C HIS A 164 3.97 -3.11 20.18
N PHE A 165 3.53 -3.00 18.93
CA PHE A 165 4.36 -3.17 17.74
C PHE A 165 5.09 -1.89 17.32
N LYS A 166 4.97 -0.80 18.07
CA LYS A 166 5.61 0.51 17.81
C LYS A 166 5.29 1.02 16.40
N THR A 167 4.02 1.01 16.07
CA THR A 167 3.48 1.46 14.79
C THR A 167 2.25 2.33 15.01
N VAL A 168 1.52 2.62 13.95
CA VAL A 168 0.30 3.42 13.96
C VAL A 168 -0.91 2.55 13.69
N PHE A 169 -2.11 3.08 13.95
CA PHE A 169 -3.37 2.46 13.57
C PHE A 169 -4.27 3.45 12.84
N VAL A 170 -5.19 2.95 12.05
CA VAL A 170 -6.20 3.72 11.32
C VAL A 170 -7.49 3.69 12.13
N PRO A 171 -8.00 4.82 12.63
CA PRO A 171 -9.29 4.89 13.28
C PRO A 171 -10.45 4.60 12.32
N GLU A 172 -11.57 4.13 12.85
CA GLU A 172 -12.81 3.94 12.09
C GLU A 172 -13.32 5.27 11.52
N TYR A 173 -13.23 5.45 10.20
CA TYR A 173 -13.66 6.67 9.53
C TYR A 173 -15.18 6.86 9.62
N GLY A 174 -15.96 5.76 9.60
CA GLY A 174 -17.41 5.79 9.71
C GLY A 174 -17.90 6.50 10.96
N ARG A 175 -17.23 6.30 12.10
CA ARG A 175 -17.55 7.00 13.35
C ARG A 175 -17.39 8.52 13.19
N ALA A 176 -16.23 8.97 12.71
CA ALA A 176 -15.98 10.41 12.49
C ALA A 176 -16.95 11.02 11.46
N TYR A 177 -17.36 10.23 10.46
CA TYR A 177 -18.36 10.64 9.49
C TYR A 177 -19.71 10.86 10.13
N CYS A 178 -20.22 9.89 10.93
CA CYS A 178 -21.50 9.99 11.63
C CYS A 178 -21.52 11.12 12.66
N GLU A 179 -20.44 11.33 13.41
CA GLU A 179 -20.30 12.45 14.35
C GLU A 179 -20.44 13.83 13.66
N LYS A 180 -19.95 13.92 12.42
CA LYS A 180 -19.96 15.17 11.65
C LYS A 180 -21.26 15.41 10.88
N PHE A 181 -21.83 14.36 10.28
CA PHE A 181 -22.93 14.46 9.33
C PHE A 181 -24.26 13.85 9.84
N GLY A 182 -24.25 13.18 10.99
CA GLY A 182 -25.41 12.49 11.56
C GLY A 182 -25.54 11.04 11.12
N MET A 183 -26.61 10.39 11.59
CA MET A 183 -26.86 8.95 11.36
C MET A 183 -27.84 8.67 10.20
N ASP A 184 -28.49 9.69 9.63
CA ASP A 184 -29.38 9.54 8.48
C ASP A 184 -28.57 9.22 7.22
N SER A 185 -28.34 7.91 7.00
CA SER A 185 -27.43 7.43 5.97
C SER A 185 -28.12 7.12 4.65
N SER A 186 -27.46 7.44 3.57
CA SER A 186 -27.79 7.03 2.22
C SER A 186 -26.73 6.05 1.66
N PRO A 187 -27.01 5.34 0.55
CA PRO A 187 -25.97 4.53 -0.11
C PRO A 187 -24.72 5.32 -0.51
N LEU A 188 -24.85 6.64 -0.74
CA LEU A 188 -23.71 7.51 -1.06
C LEU A 188 -22.83 7.77 0.16
N ASP A 189 -23.42 7.87 1.35
CA ASP A 189 -22.67 8.06 2.59
C ASP A 189 -21.78 6.85 2.88
N PHE A 190 -22.26 5.63 2.63
CA PHE A 190 -21.44 4.42 2.73
C PHE A 190 -20.30 4.41 1.71
N ALA A 191 -20.51 4.97 0.52
CA ALA A 191 -19.45 5.16 -0.46
C ALA A 191 -18.39 6.17 0.05
N HIS A 192 -18.80 7.27 0.68
CA HIS A 192 -17.89 8.23 1.30
C HIS A 192 -17.12 7.62 2.47
N VAL A 193 -17.80 6.85 3.33
CA VAL A 193 -17.17 6.15 4.47
C VAL A 193 -16.10 5.17 3.96
N ALA A 194 -16.44 4.34 2.98
CA ALA A 194 -15.49 3.40 2.40
C ALA A 194 -14.28 4.11 1.75
N GLY A 195 -14.52 5.16 0.97
CA GLY A 195 -13.45 5.96 0.36
C GLY A 195 -12.57 6.66 1.38
N GLY A 196 -13.17 7.22 2.44
CA GLY A 196 -12.46 7.85 3.54
C GLY A 196 -11.59 6.85 4.33
N GLN A 197 -12.11 5.67 4.62
CA GLN A 197 -11.33 4.60 5.26
C GLN A 197 -10.11 4.21 4.43
N LEU A 198 -10.28 3.98 3.12
CA LEU A 198 -9.18 3.67 2.22
C LEU A 198 -8.13 4.78 2.16
N PHE A 199 -8.56 6.03 2.09
CA PHE A 199 -7.66 7.19 2.08
C PHE A 199 -6.83 7.27 3.35
N HIS A 200 -7.46 7.13 4.53
CA HIS A 200 -6.75 7.13 5.81
C HIS A 200 -5.75 5.97 5.93
N GLU A 201 -6.10 4.78 5.42
CA GLU A 201 -5.17 3.67 5.40
C GLU A 201 -3.92 3.95 4.54
N ASP A 202 -4.08 4.60 3.39
CA ASP A 202 -2.94 4.97 2.54
C ASP A 202 -2.05 6.03 3.19
N GLU A 203 -2.65 7.05 3.82
CA GLU A 203 -1.90 8.08 4.55
C GLU A 203 -1.14 7.48 5.75
N MET A 204 -1.82 6.68 6.58
CA MET A 204 -1.19 6.08 7.76
C MET A 204 -0.14 5.02 7.41
N ALA A 205 -0.23 4.38 6.24
CA ALA A 205 0.79 3.46 5.76
C ALA A 205 2.14 4.14 5.50
N LEU A 206 2.16 5.46 5.22
CA LEU A 206 3.41 6.22 5.05
C LEU A 206 4.18 6.35 6.37
N GLU A 207 3.47 6.34 7.50
CA GLU A 207 4.01 6.48 8.85
C GLU A 207 4.24 5.12 9.55
N ALA A 208 3.59 4.06 9.05
CA ALA A 208 3.60 2.75 9.66
C ALA A 208 4.99 2.10 9.69
N ASN A 209 5.23 1.30 10.74
CA ASN A 209 6.43 0.49 10.92
C ASN A 209 6.08 -1.00 10.75
N ARG A 210 6.31 -1.59 9.57
CA ARG A 210 6.05 -3.00 9.18
C ARG A 210 4.58 -3.41 9.20
N LEU A 211 3.82 -2.97 10.18
CA LEU A 211 2.42 -3.33 10.41
C LEU A 211 1.56 -2.07 10.45
N LEU A 212 0.33 -2.16 9.95
CA LEU A 212 -0.71 -1.16 10.09
C LEU A 212 -1.97 -1.84 10.59
N PHE A 213 -2.49 -1.39 11.73
CA PHE A 213 -3.74 -1.89 12.28
C PHE A 213 -4.88 -1.01 11.83
N CYS A 214 -5.89 -1.59 11.17
CA CYS A 214 -7.05 -0.86 10.67
C CYS A 214 -8.26 -1.17 11.57
N ASP A 215 -8.75 -0.17 12.29
CA ASP A 215 -10.01 -0.30 13.02
C ASP A 215 -11.14 -0.24 12.01
N THR A 216 -11.69 -1.39 11.72
CA THR A 216 -12.61 -1.71 10.64
C THR A 216 -11.96 -1.84 9.23
N ASP A 217 -12.77 -2.31 8.28
CA ASP A 217 -12.43 -2.46 6.87
C ASP A 217 -13.66 -2.32 5.97
N LEU A 218 -13.50 -2.56 4.69
CA LEU A 218 -14.60 -2.45 3.72
C LEU A 218 -15.62 -3.59 3.80
N ILE A 219 -15.28 -4.76 4.36
CA ILE A 219 -16.24 -5.84 4.60
C ILE A 219 -17.26 -5.38 5.65
N VAL A 220 -16.80 -4.72 6.71
CA VAL A 220 -17.69 -4.15 7.73
C VAL A 220 -18.60 -3.09 7.12
N THR A 221 -18.05 -2.18 6.31
CA THR A 221 -18.83 -1.15 5.60
C THR A 221 -19.86 -1.77 4.65
N GLN A 222 -19.49 -2.84 3.93
CA GLN A 222 -20.41 -3.60 3.08
C GLN A 222 -21.56 -4.19 3.90
N VAL A 223 -21.26 -4.94 4.96
CA VAL A 223 -22.28 -5.61 5.78
C VAL A 223 -23.23 -4.58 6.41
N TRP A 224 -22.72 -3.44 6.88
CA TRP A 224 -23.56 -2.34 7.33
C TRP A 224 -24.45 -1.78 6.21
N SER A 225 -23.91 -1.54 5.02
CA SER A 225 -24.71 -1.08 3.87
C SER A 225 -25.84 -2.07 3.55
N GLU A 226 -25.56 -3.38 3.59
CA GLU A 226 -26.57 -4.42 3.38
C GLU A 226 -27.69 -4.38 4.46
N VAL A 227 -27.33 -4.11 5.71
CA VAL A 227 -28.29 -3.97 6.83
C VAL A 227 -29.21 -2.77 6.60
N TYR A 228 -28.65 -1.61 6.32
CA TYR A 228 -29.43 -0.36 6.15
C TYR A 228 -30.24 -0.35 4.86
N PHE A 229 -29.82 -1.03 3.80
CA PHE A 229 -30.43 -0.94 2.47
C PHE A 229 -30.96 -2.29 1.93
N ALA A 230 -31.49 -3.13 2.84
CA ALA A 230 -32.16 -4.39 2.46
C ALA A 230 -31.31 -5.30 1.55
N GLY A 231 -30.08 -5.55 1.93
CA GLY A 231 -29.15 -6.42 1.20
C GLY A 231 -28.41 -5.75 0.05
N LYS A 232 -28.49 -4.42 -0.09
CA LYS A 232 -27.82 -3.69 -1.17
C LYS A 232 -26.54 -3.02 -0.67
N CYS A 233 -25.48 -3.15 -1.47
CA CYS A 233 -24.22 -2.45 -1.29
C CYS A 233 -23.74 -1.89 -2.62
N GLN A 234 -23.02 -0.76 -2.59
CA GLN A 234 -22.40 -0.20 -3.78
C GLN A 234 -21.35 -1.19 -4.34
N PRO A 235 -21.45 -1.60 -5.63
CA PRO A 235 -20.58 -2.64 -6.18
C PRO A 235 -19.08 -2.36 -6.00
N TRP A 236 -18.65 -1.10 -6.08
CA TRP A 236 -17.25 -0.75 -5.97
C TRP A 236 -16.68 -0.99 -4.56
N ILE A 237 -17.49 -0.91 -3.48
CA ILE A 237 -17.06 -1.22 -2.11
C ILE A 237 -16.63 -2.68 -2.03
N PHE A 238 -17.45 -3.56 -2.58
CA PHE A 238 -17.15 -5.00 -2.68
C PHE A 238 -15.87 -5.27 -3.48
N TRP A 239 -15.67 -4.55 -4.57
CA TRP A 239 -14.52 -4.74 -5.46
C TRP A 239 -13.24 -4.11 -4.89
N ALA A 240 -13.35 -2.97 -4.19
CA ALA A 240 -12.20 -2.34 -3.53
C ALA A 240 -11.63 -3.21 -2.41
N ASP A 241 -12.49 -3.93 -1.68
CA ASP A 241 -12.06 -4.90 -0.67
C ASP A 241 -11.16 -6.00 -1.27
N HIS A 242 -11.54 -6.56 -2.44
CA HIS A 242 -10.71 -7.55 -3.12
C HIS A 242 -9.35 -7.02 -3.59
N ALA A 243 -9.23 -5.73 -3.88
CA ALA A 243 -7.99 -5.10 -4.27
C ALA A 243 -7.06 -4.81 -3.07
N ARG A 244 -7.61 -4.72 -1.87
CA ARG A 244 -6.84 -4.53 -0.64
C ARG A 244 -6.38 -5.86 -0.06
N ARG A 245 -5.08 -5.94 0.25
CA ARG A 245 -4.49 -7.11 0.88
C ARG A 245 -4.32 -6.84 2.37
N TYR A 246 -5.18 -7.48 3.17
CA TYR A 246 -4.94 -7.62 4.60
C TYR A 246 -4.31 -8.99 4.85
N GLU A 247 -3.21 -9.02 5.60
CA GLU A 247 -2.51 -10.26 5.94
C GLU A 247 -3.28 -11.08 6.97
N LEU A 248 -4.10 -10.39 7.79
CA LEU A 248 -4.88 -11.02 8.86
C LEU A 248 -6.10 -10.16 9.20
N PHE A 249 -7.20 -10.84 9.49
CA PHE A 249 -8.38 -10.24 10.13
C PHE A 249 -8.47 -10.71 11.59
N LEU A 250 -8.62 -9.77 12.51
CA LEU A 250 -8.91 -10.04 13.92
C LEU A 250 -10.42 -9.86 14.15
N LEU A 251 -11.15 -10.98 14.12
CA LEU A 251 -12.61 -10.98 14.30
C LEU A 251 -12.95 -10.93 15.80
N CYS A 252 -13.32 -9.74 16.28
CA CYS A 252 -13.64 -9.48 17.67
C CYS A 252 -15.04 -9.97 18.03
N ALA A 253 -15.13 -10.93 18.95
CA ALA A 253 -16.40 -11.48 19.41
C ALA A 253 -17.18 -10.49 20.32
N PRO A 254 -18.51 -10.56 20.38
CA PRO A 254 -19.36 -9.67 21.17
C PRO A 254 -19.50 -10.12 22.64
N ASP A 255 -18.47 -10.69 23.23
CA ASP A 255 -18.45 -11.27 24.57
C ASP A 255 -17.99 -10.32 25.68
N ILE A 256 -17.91 -9.03 25.38
CA ILE A 256 -17.74 -7.95 26.35
C ILE A 256 -19.03 -7.13 26.47
N PRO A 257 -19.27 -6.44 27.62
CA PRO A 257 -20.48 -5.64 27.82
C PRO A 257 -20.70 -4.61 26.72
N TRP A 258 -21.97 -4.42 26.39
CA TRP A 258 -22.37 -3.31 25.52
C TRP A 258 -22.18 -1.97 26.23
N VAL A 259 -21.72 -0.98 25.50
CA VAL A 259 -21.62 0.41 25.95
C VAL A 259 -22.34 1.28 24.93
N ASN A 260 -23.42 1.94 25.37
CA ASN A 260 -24.11 2.92 24.54
C ASN A 260 -23.32 4.25 24.55
N ASP A 261 -22.96 4.74 23.39
CA ASP A 261 -22.27 6.03 23.20
C ASP A 261 -23.08 7.03 22.35
N GLY A 262 -24.36 6.73 22.10
CA GLY A 262 -25.27 7.57 21.32
C GLY A 262 -25.18 7.37 19.79
N LEU A 263 -24.20 6.61 19.30
CA LEU A 263 -24.05 6.28 17.88
C LEU A 263 -24.30 4.80 17.59
N ARG A 264 -24.50 3.98 18.63
CA ARG A 264 -24.68 2.53 18.53
C ARG A 264 -26.14 2.15 18.64
N GLU A 265 -26.64 1.38 17.68
CA GLU A 265 -28.07 1.06 17.57
C GLU A 265 -28.38 -0.44 17.61
N PHE A 266 -27.39 -1.33 17.41
CA PHE A 266 -27.61 -2.75 17.14
C PHE A 266 -27.19 -3.68 18.29
N GLU A 267 -27.47 -3.31 19.55
CA GLU A 267 -27.14 -4.13 20.71
C GLU A 267 -27.64 -5.58 20.59
N GLY A 268 -28.90 -5.76 20.23
CA GLY A 268 -29.54 -7.09 20.12
C GLY A 268 -29.12 -7.90 18.91
N GLN A 269 -28.33 -7.36 17.99
CA GLN A 269 -27.92 -8.02 16.73
C GLN A 269 -26.42 -8.34 16.68
N ARG A 270 -25.68 -8.17 17.77
CA ARG A 270 -24.23 -8.34 17.81
C ARG A 270 -23.78 -9.75 17.42
N GLU A 271 -24.46 -10.79 17.89
CA GLU A 271 -24.15 -12.17 17.52
C GLU A 271 -24.43 -12.44 16.04
N TRP A 272 -25.54 -11.94 15.52
CA TRP A 272 -25.85 -12.04 14.09
C TRP A 272 -24.77 -11.34 13.25
N MET A 273 -24.36 -10.13 13.60
CA MET A 273 -23.32 -9.37 12.89
C MET A 273 -21.98 -10.11 12.94
N PHE A 274 -21.61 -10.67 14.10
CA PHE A 274 -20.39 -11.46 14.24
C PHE A 274 -20.39 -12.67 13.28
N GLU A 275 -21.49 -13.44 13.25
CA GLU A 275 -21.60 -14.59 12.36
C GLU A 275 -21.65 -14.18 10.88
N ARG A 276 -22.30 -13.07 10.54
CA ARG A 276 -22.33 -12.54 9.18
C ARG A 276 -20.93 -12.15 8.69
N LEU A 277 -20.14 -11.47 9.53
CA LEU A 277 -18.75 -11.12 9.22
C LEU A 277 -17.87 -12.37 9.12
N ARG A 278 -18.05 -13.36 10.01
CA ARG A 278 -17.34 -14.63 9.94
C ARG A 278 -17.58 -15.34 8.60
N GLN A 279 -18.84 -15.42 8.18
CA GLN A 279 -19.22 -16.00 6.89
C GLN A 279 -18.59 -15.27 5.70
N GLU A 280 -18.51 -13.93 5.73
CA GLU A 280 -17.82 -13.15 4.68
C GLU A 280 -16.34 -13.51 4.60
N LEU A 281 -15.64 -13.55 5.75
CA LEU A 281 -14.23 -13.93 5.79
C LEU A 281 -13.98 -15.34 5.26
N GLU A 282 -14.83 -16.31 5.67
CA GLU A 282 -14.74 -17.71 5.24
C GLU A 282 -15.03 -17.88 3.75
N SER A 283 -16.10 -17.26 3.25
CA SER A 283 -16.52 -17.36 1.84
C SER A 283 -15.46 -16.80 0.87
N ARG A 284 -14.66 -15.85 1.33
CA ARG A 284 -13.56 -15.23 0.57
C ARG A 284 -12.21 -15.93 0.81
N GLY A 285 -12.15 -16.94 1.69
CA GLY A 285 -10.90 -17.63 2.02
C GLY A 285 -9.87 -16.73 2.71
N LEU A 286 -10.31 -15.71 3.45
CA LEU A 286 -9.43 -14.75 4.12
C LEU A 286 -8.89 -15.35 5.44
N ARG A 287 -7.64 -15.06 5.74
CA ARG A 287 -7.00 -15.48 7.00
C ARG A 287 -7.55 -14.65 8.16
N TYR A 288 -8.13 -15.30 9.16
CA TYR A 288 -8.63 -14.61 10.34
C TYR A 288 -8.37 -15.36 11.65
N ALA A 289 -8.40 -14.62 12.75
CA ALA A 289 -8.37 -15.16 14.11
C ALA A 289 -9.54 -14.59 14.91
N ILE A 290 -10.25 -15.44 15.64
CA ILE A 290 -11.33 -15.00 16.53
C ILE A 290 -10.71 -14.52 17.85
N ILE A 291 -11.06 -13.30 18.26
CA ILE A 291 -10.58 -12.67 19.46
C ILE A 291 -11.70 -12.61 20.51
N ARG A 292 -11.50 -13.31 21.64
CA ARG A 292 -12.49 -13.50 22.71
C ARG A 292 -11.93 -13.15 24.09
N GLY A 293 -12.83 -13.01 25.07
CA GLY A 293 -12.52 -12.80 26.48
C GLY A 293 -12.39 -11.33 26.88
N GLY A 294 -11.94 -11.06 28.07
CA GLY A 294 -11.71 -9.69 28.54
C GLY A 294 -10.54 -8.99 27.86
N PHE A 295 -10.39 -7.69 28.09
CA PHE A 295 -9.44 -6.81 27.37
C PHE A 295 -7.99 -7.33 27.33
N GLU A 296 -7.46 -7.83 28.46
CA GLU A 296 -6.11 -8.38 28.49
C GLU A 296 -5.96 -9.68 27.70
N ALA A 297 -6.95 -10.59 27.81
CA ALA A 297 -6.94 -11.84 27.05
C ALA A 297 -7.01 -11.60 25.55
N ARG A 298 -7.83 -10.65 25.11
CA ARG A 298 -7.93 -10.20 23.71
C ARG A 298 -6.60 -9.65 23.22
N THR A 299 -5.96 -8.79 23.99
CA THR A 299 -4.66 -8.19 23.63
C THR A 299 -3.61 -9.26 23.45
N ARG A 300 -3.49 -10.22 24.40
CA ARG A 300 -2.54 -11.34 24.28
C ARG A 300 -2.81 -12.22 23.07
N ALA A 301 -4.07 -12.59 22.85
CA ALA A 301 -4.46 -13.42 21.71
C ALA A 301 -4.19 -12.73 20.36
N ALA A 302 -4.48 -11.43 20.27
CA ALA A 302 -4.23 -10.66 19.06
C ALA A 302 -2.72 -10.49 18.79
N ILE A 303 -1.91 -10.19 19.79
CA ILE A 303 -0.45 -10.14 19.67
C ILE A 303 0.08 -11.46 19.12
N SER A 304 -0.31 -12.59 19.74
CA SER A 304 0.14 -13.90 19.29
C SER A 304 -0.29 -14.23 17.84
N ALA A 305 -1.50 -13.84 17.44
CA ALA A 305 -1.97 -14.00 16.06
C ALA A 305 -1.17 -13.18 15.05
N VAL A 306 -0.79 -11.95 15.42
CA VAL A 306 0.01 -11.04 14.58
C VAL A 306 1.47 -11.51 14.49
N GLU A 307 2.09 -11.95 15.60
CA GLU A 307 3.44 -12.52 15.60
C GLU A 307 3.55 -13.74 14.69
N GLY A 308 2.47 -14.51 14.54
CA GLY A 308 2.37 -15.63 13.60
C GLY A 308 2.36 -15.24 12.11
N LEU A 309 2.44 -13.96 11.78
CA LEU A 309 2.58 -13.49 10.38
C LEU A 309 4.03 -13.53 9.87
N GLY A 310 5.01 -13.70 10.74
CA GLY A 310 6.43 -13.77 10.37
C GLY A 310 7.05 -12.40 10.13
#